data_fe87eed597ffcf10e00b3e9b0313104c
#
_entry.id   fe87eed597ffcf10e00b3e9b0313104c
#
_cell.length_a   1.000
_cell.length_b   1.000
_cell.length_c   1.000
_cell.angle_alpha   90.00
_cell.angle_beta   90.00
_cell.angle_gamma   90.00
#
_symmetry.space_group_name_H-M   'P 1'
#
loop_
_entity.id
_entity.type
_entity.pdbx_description
1 polymer ?
#
loop_
_entity_poly.entity_id
_entity_poly.type
_entity_poly.pdbx_seq_one_letter_code
_entity_poly.pdbx_strand_id
1 'polypeptide(L)'
;MKKLKLSKLSLVYNLHICVMSGRSSIFDMIGPVMIGPSSSHTAGVVRIARVARRILGEQPAEAAVTFYNSFARTYEGHGSDLAAVAGLLDYKTDDIRIKTAFDHAKAANLAYTFKSVGNASTLHPNTVKLNIKSGNKMVEVIGESKGGGLINIAQVNGFRADFSAQLHTLIITAEDMKGSIAFIADVLAHDDCNIATMNVSRKGKNDLACQFIETDSGIRPLTLAYIRSLRWVNEVTYIPEIDL
;
A
#
# COMPACT_ATOMS: atom_id res chain seq x y z
N MET A 1 -66.12 -12.19 27.63
CA MET A 1 -65.19 -12.60 26.56
C MET A 1 -64.79 -11.37 25.73
N LYS A 2 -63.65 -10.76 26.03
CA LYS A 2 -63.13 -9.60 25.23
C LYS A 2 -61.90 -10.11 24.44
N LYS A 3 -62.01 -10.05 23.12
CA LYS A 3 -60.90 -10.37 22.21
C LYS A 3 -59.90 -9.21 22.16
N LEU A 4 -58.67 -9.47 22.59
CA LEU A 4 -57.56 -8.53 22.41
C LEU A 4 -57.10 -8.61 20.92
N LYS A 5 -57.16 -7.46 20.24
CA LYS A 5 -56.51 -7.29 18.90
C LYS A 5 -55.04 -7.00 19.12
N LEU A 6 -54.14 -7.90 18.69
CA LEU A 6 -52.74 -7.62 18.56
C LEU A 6 -52.53 -6.76 17.30
N SER A 7 -52.11 -5.52 17.49
CA SER A 7 -51.64 -4.65 16.43
C SER A 7 -50.21 -5.09 16.02
N LYS A 8 -50.04 -5.41 14.75
CA LYS A 8 -48.74 -5.66 14.13
C LYS A 8 -47.94 -4.36 14.12
N LEU A 9 -46.92 -4.25 14.96
CA LEU A 9 -45.86 -3.26 14.83
C LEU A 9 -44.92 -3.73 13.73
N SER A 10 -45.05 -3.15 12.53
CA SER A 10 -44.04 -3.32 11.47
C SER A 10 -42.86 -2.42 11.79
N LEU A 11 -41.81 -3.02 12.31
CA LEU A 11 -40.51 -2.36 12.44
C LEU A 11 -39.88 -2.23 11.05
N VAL A 12 -40.01 -1.07 10.42
CA VAL A 12 -39.31 -0.74 9.19
C VAL A 12 -37.88 -0.36 9.58
N TYR A 13 -36.95 -1.30 9.44
CA TYR A 13 -35.53 -1.00 9.47
C TYR A 13 -35.18 -0.22 8.21
N ASN A 14 -35.05 1.09 8.32
CA ASN A 14 -34.37 1.89 7.32
C ASN A 14 -32.90 1.54 7.35
N LEU A 15 -32.49 0.61 6.48
CA LEU A 15 -31.09 0.34 6.19
C LEU A 15 -30.55 1.56 5.42
N HIS A 16 -29.98 2.52 6.13
CA HIS A 16 -29.18 3.55 5.50
C HIS A 16 -27.91 2.88 4.99
N ILE A 17 -27.92 2.46 3.74
CA ILE A 17 -26.68 2.15 3.02
C ILE A 17 -25.95 3.50 2.88
N CYS A 18 -25.02 3.74 3.77
CA CYS A 18 -24.04 4.82 3.61
C CYS A 18 -23.15 4.43 2.42
N VAL A 19 -23.59 4.77 1.21
CA VAL A 19 -22.69 4.81 0.06
C VAL A 19 -21.75 5.96 0.36
N MET A 20 -20.60 5.66 0.89
CA MET A 20 -19.47 6.59 0.90
C MET A 20 -19.08 6.82 -0.56
N SER A 21 -19.78 7.72 -1.24
CA SER A 21 -19.26 8.37 -2.43
C SER A 21 -18.00 9.09 -1.95
N GLY A 22 -16.84 8.60 -2.35
CA GLY A 22 -15.58 9.29 -2.14
C GLY A 22 -15.74 10.70 -2.71
N ARG A 23 -15.98 11.68 -1.84
CA ARG A 23 -15.94 13.09 -2.21
C ARG A 23 -14.47 13.41 -2.45
N SER A 24 -14.04 13.36 -3.70
CA SER A 24 -12.75 13.92 -4.07
C SER A 24 -12.80 15.41 -3.74
N SER A 25 -11.97 15.84 -2.81
CA SER A 25 -11.75 17.26 -2.53
C SER A 25 -11.10 17.90 -3.74
N ILE A 26 -11.38 19.18 -3.99
CA ILE A 26 -10.63 19.95 -4.99
C ILE A 26 -9.12 19.95 -4.66
N PHE A 27 -8.76 19.79 -3.40
CA PHE A 27 -7.37 19.66 -2.94
C PHE A 27 -6.75 18.32 -3.33
N ASP A 28 -7.55 17.26 -3.51
CA ASP A 28 -7.07 15.95 -4.02
C ASP A 28 -6.69 16.03 -5.51
N MET A 29 -7.18 17.06 -6.22
CA MET A 29 -6.82 17.34 -7.61
C MET A 29 -5.58 18.22 -7.74
N ILE A 30 -5.19 18.92 -6.67
CA ILE A 30 -3.93 19.64 -6.59
C ILE A 30 -2.87 18.61 -6.22
N GLY A 31 -2.21 18.03 -7.22
CA GLY A 31 -1.15 17.05 -7.01
C GLY A 31 0.01 17.61 -6.17
N PRO A 32 0.85 16.74 -5.62
CA PRO A 32 2.02 17.16 -4.85
C PRO A 32 2.98 17.98 -5.70
N VAL A 33 3.87 18.72 -5.06
CA VAL A 33 5.05 19.28 -5.74
C VAL A 33 5.82 18.11 -6.32
N MET A 34 6.06 18.13 -7.65
CA MET A 34 6.59 16.95 -8.32
C MET A 34 7.49 17.33 -9.51
N ILE A 35 8.42 16.45 -9.81
CA ILE A 35 9.21 16.48 -11.05
C ILE A 35 8.61 15.43 -12.01
N GLY A 36 8.17 15.89 -13.17
CA GLY A 36 7.57 15.06 -14.21
C GLY A 36 6.21 15.60 -14.69
N PRO A 37 5.69 15.06 -15.80
CA PRO A 37 4.54 15.64 -16.49
C PRO A 37 3.19 15.21 -15.94
N SER A 38 3.12 14.22 -15.03
CA SER A 38 1.85 13.64 -14.61
C SER A 38 1.85 13.20 -13.15
N SER A 39 0.88 13.68 -12.36
CA SER A 39 0.71 13.29 -10.96
C SER A 39 0.41 11.81 -10.80
N SER A 40 -0.35 11.19 -11.71
CA SER A 40 -0.65 9.76 -11.65
C SER A 40 0.51 8.91 -12.17
N HIS A 41 1.15 9.30 -13.28
CA HIS A 41 2.18 8.49 -13.93
C HIS A 41 3.58 8.69 -13.35
N THR A 42 3.85 9.84 -12.76
CA THR A 42 5.16 10.12 -12.14
C THR A 42 5.06 10.05 -10.62
N ALA A 43 4.37 10.98 -9.96
CA ALA A 43 4.33 11.04 -8.50
C ALA A 43 3.74 9.78 -7.87
N GLY A 44 2.65 9.24 -8.42
CA GLY A 44 2.05 7.99 -7.95
C GLY A 44 3.02 6.81 -8.05
N VAL A 45 3.76 6.69 -9.15
CA VAL A 45 4.73 5.59 -9.34
C VAL A 45 5.94 5.73 -8.42
N VAL A 46 6.47 6.95 -8.22
CA VAL A 46 7.53 7.21 -7.22
C VAL A 46 7.11 6.72 -5.85
N ARG A 47 5.90 7.05 -5.41
CA ARG A 47 5.38 6.67 -4.08
C ARG A 47 5.20 5.16 -3.94
N ILE A 48 4.61 4.49 -4.95
CA ILE A 48 4.47 3.02 -4.96
C ILE A 48 5.85 2.35 -4.85
N ALA A 49 6.84 2.84 -5.59
CA ALA A 49 8.19 2.29 -5.57
C ALA A 49 8.89 2.54 -4.22
N ARG A 50 8.68 3.70 -3.60
CA ARG A 50 9.17 3.98 -2.23
C ARG A 50 8.53 3.04 -1.21
N VAL A 51 7.22 2.76 -1.30
CA VAL A 51 6.56 1.76 -0.44
C VAL A 51 7.22 0.40 -0.61
N ALA A 52 7.42 -0.06 -1.84
CA ALA A 52 8.06 -1.35 -2.09
C ALA A 52 9.46 -1.42 -1.47
N ARG A 53 10.27 -0.37 -1.65
CA ARG A 53 11.59 -0.27 -1.00
C ARG A 53 11.50 -0.30 0.53
N ARG A 54 10.53 0.41 1.13
CA ARG A 54 10.32 0.41 2.60
C ARG A 54 9.93 -0.99 3.10
N ILE A 55 9.14 -1.74 2.32
CA ILE A 55 8.81 -3.14 2.66
C ILE A 55 10.05 -4.03 2.57
N LEU A 56 10.91 -3.86 1.57
CA LEU A 56 12.18 -4.58 1.47
C LEU A 56 13.13 -4.26 2.64
N GLY A 57 13.05 -3.04 3.16
CA GLY A 57 13.84 -2.55 4.29
C GLY A 57 15.26 -2.08 3.94
N GLU A 58 15.69 -2.20 2.68
CA GLU A 58 17.02 -1.83 2.21
C GLU A 58 17.03 -1.42 0.73
N GLN A 59 18.17 -0.99 0.21
CA GLN A 59 18.35 -0.68 -1.21
C GLN A 59 18.19 -1.95 -2.04
N PRO A 60 17.27 -2.02 -3.01
CA PRO A 60 17.22 -3.16 -3.91
C PRO A 60 18.44 -3.22 -4.84
N ALA A 61 18.94 -4.43 -5.08
CA ALA A 61 19.97 -4.70 -6.09
C ALA A 61 19.35 -5.03 -7.45
N GLU A 62 18.14 -5.61 -7.46
CA GLU A 62 17.42 -5.99 -8.68
C GLU A 62 15.98 -5.54 -8.60
N ALA A 63 15.41 -5.10 -9.74
CA ALA A 63 14.01 -4.73 -9.86
C ALA A 63 13.42 -5.16 -11.22
N ALA A 64 12.28 -5.86 -11.19
CA ALA A 64 11.47 -6.10 -12.37
C ALA A 64 10.15 -5.32 -12.21
N VAL A 65 9.94 -4.33 -13.08
CA VAL A 65 8.80 -3.43 -13.06
C VAL A 65 7.86 -3.81 -14.19
N THR A 66 6.60 -4.09 -13.88
CA THR A 66 5.58 -4.40 -14.91
C THR A 66 4.48 -3.35 -14.85
N PHE A 67 4.28 -2.66 -15.95
CA PHE A 67 3.21 -1.68 -16.12
C PHE A 67 1.99 -2.34 -16.79
N TYR A 68 0.80 -2.02 -16.31
CA TYR A 68 -0.46 -2.57 -16.81
C TYR A 68 -1.36 -1.50 -17.42
N ASN A 69 -2.18 -1.90 -18.37
CA ASN A 69 -3.26 -1.11 -18.97
C ASN A 69 -2.81 0.28 -19.47
N SER A 70 -3.27 1.38 -18.86
CA SER A 70 -2.90 2.74 -19.25
C SER A 70 -1.41 2.99 -19.07
N PHE A 71 -0.83 2.57 -17.95
CA PHE A 71 0.60 2.68 -17.73
C PHE A 71 1.42 1.95 -18.80
N ALA A 72 1.00 0.76 -19.20
CA ALA A 72 1.71 -0.02 -20.22
C ALA A 72 1.88 0.69 -21.57
N ARG A 73 0.98 1.62 -21.88
CA ARG A 73 0.97 2.35 -23.17
C ARG A 73 1.74 3.66 -23.11
N THR A 74 1.99 4.19 -21.93
CA THR A 74 2.43 5.58 -21.75
C THR A 74 3.62 5.74 -20.80
N TYR A 75 4.16 4.64 -20.22
CA TYR A 75 5.14 4.71 -19.14
C TYR A 75 6.43 5.47 -19.54
N GLU A 76 6.93 5.31 -20.77
CA GLU A 76 8.11 6.04 -21.27
C GLU A 76 7.78 7.52 -21.47
N GLY A 77 6.68 7.83 -22.18
CA GLY A 77 6.31 9.21 -22.52
C GLY A 77 5.93 10.06 -21.30
N HIS A 78 5.49 9.44 -20.22
CA HIS A 78 5.14 10.12 -18.96
C HIS A 78 6.19 9.94 -17.86
N GLY A 79 7.35 9.34 -18.14
CA GLY A 79 8.45 9.15 -17.20
C GLY A 79 8.13 8.23 -16.03
N SER A 80 7.21 7.26 -16.21
CA SER A 80 6.89 6.29 -15.15
C SER A 80 8.04 5.31 -14.89
N ASP A 81 8.86 5.04 -15.89
CA ASP A 81 10.09 4.27 -15.82
C ASP A 81 11.13 4.97 -14.92
N LEU A 82 11.42 6.23 -15.18
CA LEU A 82 12.27 7.09 -14.34
C LEU A 82 11.72 7.19 -12.92
N ALA A 83 10.40 7.37 -12.79
CA ALA A 83 9.71 7.47 -11.51
C ALA A 83 9.83 6.17 -10.68
N ALA A 84 9.68 5.00 -11.30
CA ALA A 84 9.83 3.71 -10.61
C ALA A 84 11.24 3.55 -10.06
N VAL A 85 12.25 3.81 -10.89
CA VAL A 85 13.66 3.73 -10.46
C VAL A 85 13.99 4.76 -9.39
N ALA A 86 13.52 5.99 -9.54
CA ALA A 86 13.72 7.06 -8.55
C ALA A 86 13.11 6.69 -7.18
N GLY A 87 11.90 6.14 -7.15
CA GLY A 87 11.26 5.67 -5.92
C GLY A 87 12.01 4.50 -5.28
N LEU A 88 12.57 3.58 -6.08
CA LEU A 88 13.44 2.51 -5.60
C LEU A 88 14.77 3.03 -5.04
N LEU A 89 15.21 4.21 -5.46
CA LEU A 89 16.34 4.94 -4.88
C LEU A 89 15.95 5.82 -3.68
N ASP A 90 14.68 5.77 -3.24
CA ASP A 90 14.07 6.55 -2.15
C ASP A 90 14.02 8.07 -2.42
N TYR A 91 13.96 8.48 -3.68
CA TYR A 91 13.76 9.89 -4.03
C TYR A 91 12.32 10.30 -3.79
N LYS A 92 12.10 11.54 -3.31
CA LYS A 92 10.77 12.14 -3.16
C LYS A 92 10.21 12.56 -4.52
N THR A 93 8.93 12.88 -4.59
CA THR A 93 8.25 13.27 -5.83
C THR A 93 8.77 14.57 -6.46
N ASP A 94 9.33 15.45 -5.65
CA ASP A 94 9.91 16.75 -6.02
C ASP A 94 11.43 16.72 -6.26
N ASP A 95 12.06 15.55 -6.15
CA ASP A 95 13.51 15.42 -6.30
C ASP A 95 13.93 15.54 -7.76
N ILE A 96 14.77 16.55 -8.07
CA ILE A 96 15.26 16.81 -9.43
C ILE A 96 16.01 15.63 -10.04
N ARG A 97 16.58 14.74 -9.20
CA ARG A 97 17.32 13.54 -9.63
C ARG A 97 16.43 12.51 -10.32
N ILE A 98 15.09 12.64 -10.24
CA ILE A 98 14.15 11.81 -11.01
C ILE A 98 14.50 11.85 -12.50
N LYS A 99 14.89 13.02 -13.03
CA LYS A 99 15.21 13.21 -14.46
C LYS A 99 16.40 12.37 -14.93
N THR A 100 17.29 12.00 -14.02
CA THR A 100 18.52 11.22 -14.27
C THR A 100 18.57 9.94 -13.43
N ALA A 101 17.39 9.40 -13.07
CA ALA A 101 17.28 8.24 -12.17
C ALA A 101 18.03 7.00 -12.68
N PHE A 102 18.15 6.82 -13.99
CA PHE A 102 18.89 5.70 -14.59
C PHE A 102 20.39 5.79 -14.33
N ASP A 103 20.97 7.00 -14.39
CA ASP A 103 22.40 7.19 -14.08
C ASP A 103 22.66 6.91 -12.59
N HIS A 104 21.75 7.36 -11.74
CA HIS A 104 21.82 7.09 -10.29
C HIS A 104 21.64 5.59 -9.97
N ALA A 105 20.77 4.88 -10.69
CA ALA A 105 20.60 3.43 -10.54
C ALA A 105 21.89 2.69 -10.90
N LYS A 106 22.56 3.09 -11.98
CA LYS A 106 23.85 2.54 -12.36
C LYS A 106 24.90 2.77 -11.28
N ALA A 107 24.98 3.98 -10.74
CA ALA A 107 25.89 4.32 -9.64
C ALA A 107 25.59 3.54 -8.35
N ALA A 108 24.31 3.24 -8.10
CA ALA A 108 23.86 2.47 -6.94
C ALA A 108 23.88 0.94 -7.16
N ASN A 109 24.36 0.46 -8.31
CA ASN A 109 24.33 -0.95 -8.72
C ASN A 109 22.93 -1.58 -8.66
N LEU A 110 21.89 -0.82 -8.97
CA LEU A 110 20.52 -1.30 -9.11
C LEU A 110 20.28 -1.76 -10.56
N ALA A 111 20.17 -3.07 -10.77
CA ALA A 111 19.73 -3.64 -12.04
C ALA A 111 18.20 -3.56 -12.15
N TYR A 112 17.70 -3.15 -13.31
CA TYR A 112 16.24 -3.05 -13.49
C TYR A 112 15.81 -3.50 -14.90
N THR A 113 14.57 -3.98 -14.97
CA THR A 113 13.91 -4.35 -16.23
C THR A 113 12.48 -3.83 -16.24
N PHE A 114 12.00 -3.46 -17.43
CA PHE A 114 10.61 -3.04 -17.62
C PHE A 114 9.86 -4.03 -18.50
N LYS A 115 8.58 -4.25 -18.14
CA LYS A 115 7.61 -5.01 -18.95
C LYS A 115 6.32 -4.22 -19.05
N SER A 116 5.63 -4.34 -20.17
CA SER A 116 4.31 -3.76 -20.37
C SER A 116 3.28 -4.84 -20.71
N VAL A 117 2.09 -4.75 -20.07
CA VAL A 117 0.94 -5.65 -20.29
C VAL A 117 -0.30 -4.81 -20.56
N GLY A 118 -0.61 -4.64 -21.85
CA GLY A 118 -1.58 -3.65 -22.31
C GLY A 118 -3.06 -3.92 -22.00
N ASN A 119 -3.45 -5.16 -21.69
CA ASN A 119 -4.88 -5.54 -21.54
C ASN A 119 -5.11 -6.48 -20.36
N ALA A 120 -4.80 -6.02 -19.16
CA ALA A 120 -5.15 -6.71 -17.90
C ALA A 120 -6.48 -6.14 -17.36
N SER A 121 -7.60 -6.49 -17.96
CA SER A 121 -8.91 -5.86 -17.77
C SER A 121 -9.45 -5.89 -16.33
N THR A 122 -8.97 -6.79 -15.47
CA THR A 122 -9.37 -6.90 -14.07
C THR A 122 -8.62 -5.96 -13.12
N LEU A 123 -7.56 -5.31 -13.62
CA LEU A 123 -6.72 -4.40 -12.83
C LEU A 123 -7.09 -2.94 -13.10
N HIS A 124 -6.82 -2.10 -12.11
CA HIS A 124 -6.97 -0.65 -12.26
C HIS A 124 -6.14 -0.14 -13.47
N PRO A 125 -6.63 0.87 -14.23
CA PRO A 125 -5.92 1.39 -15.40
C PRO A 125 -4.46 1.78 -15.15
N ASN A 126 -4.17 2.33 -13.98
CA ASN A 126 -2.84 2.81 -13.59
C ASN A 126 -2.21 1.87 -12.55
N THR A 127 -2.03 0.61 -12.92
CA THR A 127 -1.42 -0.41 -12.04
C THR A 127 0.04 -0.65 -12.43
N VAL A 128 0.90 -0.73 -11.41
CA VAL A 128 2.29 -1.18 -11.54
C VAL A 128 2.56 -2.32 -10.57
N LYS A 129 3.29 -3.33 -11.04
CA LYS A 129 3.80 -4.43 -10.23
C LYS A 129 5.31 -4.30 -10.14
N LEU A 130 5.83 -4.36 -8.95
CA LEU A 130 7.23 -4.31 -8.60
C LEU A 130 7.66 -5.63 -7.98
N ASN A 131 8.62 -6.32 -8.58
CA ASN A 131 9.34 -7.43 -7.97
C ASN A 131 10.75 -6.93 -7.72
N ILE A 132 11.11 -6.76 -6.45
CA ILE A 132 12.41 -6.20 -6.05
C ILE A 132 13.14 -7.18 -5.16
N LYS A 133 14.48 -7.15 -5.26
CA LYS A 133 15.34 -8.11 -4.55
C LYS A 133 16.59 -7.45 -4.02
N SER A 134 17.03 -7.88 -2.85
CA SER A 134 18.34 -7.57 -2.27
C SER A 134 18.84 -8.79 -1.50
N GLY A 135 19.98 -9.34 -1.92
CA GLY A 135 20.48 -10.59 -1.35
C GLY A 135 19.44 -11.72 -1.45
N ASN A 136 19.06 -12.28 -0.30
CA ASN A 136 18.04 -13.34 -0.21
C ASN A 136 16.62 -12.82 0.01
N LYS A 137 16.45 -11.51 0.21
CA LYS A 137 15.14 -10.90 0.40
C LYS A 137 14.51 -10.59 -0.96
N MET A 138 13.23 -10.90 -1.09
CA MET A 138 12.42 -10.57 -2.27
C MET A 138 11.07 -10.04 -1.82
N VAL A 139 10.62 -8.98 -2.46
CA VAL A 139 9.31 -8.35 -2.20
C VAL A 139 8.58 -8.14 -3.52
N GLU A 140 7.33 -8.54 -3.55
CA GLU A 140 6.39 -8.26 -4.62
C GLU A 140 5.35 -7.25 -4.14
N VAL A 141 5.18 -6.15 -4.86
CA VAL A 141 4.15 -5.14 -4.58
C VAL A 141 3.35 -4.88 -5.85
N ILE A 142 2.02 -4.86 -5.73
CA ILE A 142 1.11 -4.34 -6.76
C ILE A 142 0.49 -3.07 -6.21
N GLY A 143 0.76 -1.95 -6.87
CA GLY A 143 0.24 -0.64 -6.51
C GLY A 143 -0.58 -0.01 -7.64
N GLU A 144 -1.55 0.78 -7.25
CA GLU A 144 -2.46 1.52 -8.12
C GLU A 144 -2.31 3.01 -7.87
N SER A 145 -2.09 3.79 -8.91
CA SER A 145 -2.13 5.25 -8.80
C SER A 145 -3.55 5.75 -9.06
N LYS A 146 -4.10 6.47 -8.09
CA LYS A 146 -5.48 6.99 -8.13
C LYS A 146 -5.57 8.40 -8.73
N GLY A 147 -4.44 9.01 -9.07
CA GLY A 147 -4.34 10.41 -9.50
C GLY A 147 -4.00 11.34 -8.34
N GLY A 148 -3.59 12.59 -8.65
CA GLY A 148 -3.19 13.56 -7.63
C GLY A 148 -1.99 13.14 -6.76
N GLY A 149 -1.22 12.12 -7.16
CA GLY A 149 -0.18 11.52 -6.32
C GLY A 149 -0.72 10.50 -5.30
N LEU A 150 -2.03 10.31 -5.20
CA LEU A 150 -2.65 9.31 -4.34
C LEU A 150 -2.39 7.91 -4.88
N ILE A 151 -2.11 6.98 -3.97
CA ILE A 151 -1.86 5.59 -4.31
C ILE A 151 -2.72 4.64 -3.46
N ASN A 152 -2.87 3.42 -3.95
CA ASN A 152 -3.34 2.30 -3.19
C ASN A 152 -2.43 1.09 -3.42
N ILE A 153 -1.94 0.48 -2.36
CA ILE A 153 -1.24 -0.80 -2.44
C ILE A 153 -2.27 -1.91 -2.37
N ALA A 154 -2.45 -2.60 -3.50
CA ALA A 154 -3.47 -3.62 -3.67
C ALA A 154 -2.99 -5.03 -3.30
N GLN A 155 -1.67 -5.27 -3.32
CA GLN A 155 -1.10 -6.57 -2.96
C GLN A 155 0.34 -6.44 -2.48
N VAL A 156 0.72 -7.25 -1.49
CA VAL A 156 2.10 -7.43 -1.02
C VAL A 156 2.38 -8.93 -0.84
N ASN A 157 3.40 -9.45 -1.48
CA ASN A 157 3.85 -10.86 -1.40
C ASN A 157 2.72 -11.88 -1.60
N GLY A 158 1.78 -11.56 -2.50
CA GLY A 158 0.62 -12.40 -2.80
C GLY A 158 -0.56 -12.24 -1.83
N PHE A 159 -0.44 -11.48 -0.74
CA PHE A 159 -1.56 -11.12 0.12
C PHE A 159 -2.30 -9.91 -0.43
N ARG A 160 -3.64 -9.99 -0.48
CA ARG A 160 -4.46 -8.83 -0.80
C ARG A 160 -4.26 -7.76 0.27
N ALA A 161 -3.92 -6.58 -0.16
CA ALA A 161 -3.74 -5.39 0.66
C ALA A 161 -4.74 -4.30 0.24
N ASP A 162 -4.92 -3.31 1.10
CA ASP A 162 -5.70 -2.11 0.81
C ASP A 162 -5.23 -1.01 1.76
N PHE A 163 -4.17 -0.28 1.38
CA PHE A 163 -3.64 0.82 2.16
C PHE A 163 -3.00 1.90 1.28
N SER A 164 -3.00 3.13 1.78
CA SER A 164 -2.59 4.31 1.02
C SER A 164 -1.14 4.74 1.24
N ALA A 165 -0.53 4.30 2.34
CA ALA A 165 0.76 4.79 2.87
C ALA A 165 0.78 6.32 3.13
N GLN A 166 -0.39 6.95 3.26
CA GLN A 166 -0.53 8.33 3.74
C GLN A 166 -0.49 8.41 5.26
N LEU A 167 -0.68 7.28 5.92
CA LEU A 167 -0.59 7.10 7.36
C LEU A 167 0.55 6.14 7.69
N HIS A 168 0.92 6.10 8.95
CA HIS A 168 1.86 5.09 9.45
C HIS A 168 1.29 3.69 9.19
N THR A 169 2.02 2.83 8.52
CA THR A 169 1.53 1.50 8.13
C THR A 169 2.35 0.40 8.80
N LEU A 170 1.66 -0.48 9.52
CA LEU A 170 2.22 -1.69 10.11
C LEU A 170 1.76 -2.90 9.30
N ILE A 171 2.71 -3.70 8.82
CA ILE A 171 2.45 -4.95 8.10
C ILE A 171 2.97 -6.09 8.96
N ILE A 172 2.07 -7.03 9.32
CA ILE A 172 2.41 -8.19 10.13
C ILE A 172 2.05 -9.46 9.37
N THR A 173 3.05 -10.27 9.04
CA THR A 173 2.82 -11.63 8.55
C THR A 173 2.94 -12.59 9.74
N ALA A 174 1.93 -13.43 9.94
CA ALA A 174 1.80 -14.26 11.13
C ALA A 174 1.04 -15.56 10.83
N GLU A 175 1.07 -16.52 11.76
CA GLU A 175 0.20 -17.69 11.72
C GLU A 175 -1.28 -17.27 11.82
N ASP A 176 -2.15 -17.91 11.01
CA ASP A 176 -3.60 -17.67 11.05
C ASP A 176 -4.20 -18.35 12.30
N MET A 177 -4.22 -17.62 13.41
CA MET A 177 -4.71 -18.12 14.70
C MET A 177 -5.79 -17.24 15.31
N LYS A 178 -6.63 -17.88 16.12
CA LYS A 178 -7.70 -17.18 16.85
C LYS A 178 -7.15 -16.13 17.83
N GLY A 179 -7.72 -14.94 17.81
CA GLY A 179 -7.38 -13.86 18.74
C GLY A 179 -6.19 -13.01 18.31
N SER A 180 -5.45 -13.35 17.25
CA SER A 180 -4.30 -12.57 16.78
C SER A 180 -4.65 -11.10 16.47
N ILE A 181 -5.77 -10.86 15.80
CA ILE A 181 -6.25 -9.52 15.47
C ILE A 181 -6.56 -8.72 16.75
N ALA A 182 -7.32 -9.32 17.68
CA ALA A 182 -7.69 -8.67 18.94
C ALA A 182 -6.45 -8.33 19.77
N PHE A 183 -5.48 -9.26 19.82
CA PHE A 183 -4.22 -9.05 20.54
C PHE A 183 -3.41 -7.88 19.97
N ILE A 184 -3.22 -7.82 18.64
CA ILE A 184 -2.49 -6.72 18.01
C ILE A 184 -3.20 -5.40 18.20
N ALA A 185 -4.54 -5.37 18.09
CA ALA A 185 -5.31 -4.15 18.32
C ALA A 185 -5.17 -3.66 19.77
N ASP A 186 -5.17 -4.56 20.75
CA ASP A 186 -4.97 -4.26 22.17
C ASP A 186 -3.55 -3.70 22.42
N VAL A 187 -2.53 -4.30 21.83
CA VAL A 187 -1.14 -3.82 21.91
C VAL A 187 -1.01 -2.40 21.36
N LEU A 188 -1.63 -2.10 20.21
CA LEU A 188 -1.62 -0.77 19.62
C LEU A 188 -2.39 0.25 20.47
N ALA A 189 -3.54 -0.14 21.05
CA ALA A 189 -4.30 0.70 21.96
C ALA A 189 -3.50 1.07 23.22
N HIS A 190 -2.73 0.13 23.79
CA HIS A 190 -1.82 0.39 24.91
C HIS A 190 -0.62 1.27 24.51
N ASP A 191 -0.31 1.37 23.22
CA ASP A 191 0.69 2.29 22.68
C ASP A 191 0.13 3.68 22.37
N ASP A 192 -1.14 3.93 22.70
CA ASP A 192 -1.88 5.16 22.37
C ASP A 192 -1.97 5.41 20.86
N CYS A 193 -1.94 4.32 20.07
CA CYS A 193 -2.07 4.34 18.63
C CYS A 193 -3.52 4.02 18.22
N ASN A 194 -4.21 4.98 17.61
CA ASN A 194 -5.51 4.74 17.01
C ASN A 194 -5.35 4.06 15.64
N ILE A 195 -6.14 3.01 15.40
CA ILE A 195 -6.18 2.30 14.13
C ILE A 195 -7.16 3.02 13.21
N ALA A 196 -6.66 3.61 12.13
CA ALA A 196 -7.47 4.27 11.10
C ALA A 196 -8.09 3.25 10.14
N THR A 197 -7.28 2.30 9.65
CA THR A 197 -7.75 1.20 8.80
C THR A 197 -7.06 -0.10 9.17
N MET A 198 -7.74 -1.22 8.97
CA MET A 198 -7.18 -2.56 9.11
C MET A 198 -7.72 -3.47 8.02
N ASN A 199 -6.82 -4.05 7.25
CA ASN A 199 -7.13 -5.08 6.27
C ASN A 199 -6.39 -6.37 6.65
N VAL A 200 -7.10 -7.49 6.67
CA VAL A 200 -6.50 -8.79 6.98
C VAL A 200 -6.76 -9.76 5.84
N SER A 201 -5.70 -10.34 5.34
CA SER A 201 -5.72 -11.31 4.25
C SER A 201 -5.00 -12.59 4.66
N ARG A 202 -5.48 -13.75 4.21
CA ARG A 202 -4.85 -15.04 4.46
C ARG A 202 -4.72 -15.86 3.17
N LYS A 203 -3.67 -16.66 3.07
CA LYS A 203 -3.48 -17.59 1.94
C LYS A 203 -4.38 -18.81 2.03
N GLY A 204 -4.60 -19.32 3.24
CA GLY A 204 -5.42 -20.50 3.52
C GLY A 204 -5.82 -20.56 4.99
N LYS A 205 -6.73 -21.48 5.34
CA LYS A 205 -7.10 -21.73 6.73
C LYS A 205 -5.94 -22.40 7.47
N ASN A 206 -5.55 -21.86 8.63
CA ASN A 206 -4.42 -22.31 9.45
C ASN A 206 -3.06 -22.24 8.70
N ASP A 207 -2.91 -21.32 7.77
CA ASP A 207 -1.67 -21.00 7.05
C ASP A 207 -1.17 -19.64 7.52
N LEU A 208 -0.61 -18.84 6.65
CA LEU A 208 -0.17 -17.48 6.94
C LEU A 208 -1.31 -16.48 6.73
N ALA A 209 -1.43 -15.54 7.65
CA ALA A 209 -2.23 -14.33 7.53
C ALA A 209 -1.32 -13.10 7.49
N CYS A 210 -1.74 -12.08 6.77
CA CYS A 210 -1.08 -10.79 6.76
C CYS A 210 -2.08 -9.71 7.19
N GLN A 211 -1.68 -8.90 8.16
CA GLN A 211 -2.45 -7.76 8.66
C GLN A 211 -1.77 -6.48 8.15
N PHE A 212 -2.53 -5.64 7.47
CA PHE A 212 -2.13 -4.29 7.04
C PHE A 212 -2.91 -3.30 7.89
N ILE A 213 -2.21 -2.53 8.71
CA ILE A 213 -2.81 -1.64 9.70
C ILE A 213 -2.27 -0.24 9.49
N GLU A 214 -3.14 0.71 9.19
CA GLU A 214 -2.78 2.14 9.15
C GLU A 214 -3.18 2.78 10.49
N THR A 215 -2.27 3.58 11.07
CA THR A 215 -2.45 4.25 12.35
C THR A 215 -2.26 5.76 12.22
N ASP A 216 -3.03 6.53 13.03
CA ASP A 216 -2.99 7.99 13.01
C ASP A 216 -1.66 8.55 13.56
N SER A 217 -0.94 7.77 14.34
CA SER A 217 0.34 8.15 14.96
C SER A 217 1.40 7.07 14.77
N GLY A 218 2.67 7.47 14.90
CA GLY A 218 3.81 6.54 14.83
C GLY A 218 3.82 5.54 15.99
N ILE A 219 4.19 4.30 15.71
CA ILE A 219 4.29 3.21 16.69
C ILE A 219 5.67 3.26 17.35
N ARG A 220 5.72 3.16 18.69
CA ARG A 220 6.99 3.19 19.42
C ARG A 220 7.89 2.00 19.09
N PRO A 221 9.22 2.20 19.03
CA PRO A 221 10.16 1.11 18.74
C PRO A 221 10.02 -0.09 19.69
N LEU A 222 9.70 0.15 20.96
CA LEU A 222 9.51 -0.91 21.96
C LEU A 222 8.29 -1.79 21.60
N THR A 223 7.20 -1.18 21.16
CA THR A 223 5.98 -1.88 20.74
C THR A 223 6.25 -2.71 19.48
N LEU A 224 6.97 -2.17 18.50
CA LEU A 224 7.40 -2.92 17.32
C LEU A 224 8.30 -4.11 17.69
N ALA A 225 9.24 -3.90 18.63
CA ALA A 225 10.12 -4.98 19.12
C ALA A 225 9.30 -6.06 19.85
N TYR A 226 8.32 -5.67 20.66
CA TYR A 226 7.43 -6.59 21.34
C TYR A 226 6.63 -7.44 20.34
N ILE A 227 6.01 -6.82 19.34
CA ILE A 227 5.25 -7.55 18.30
C ILE A 227 6.18 -8.53 17.56
N ARG A 228 7.40 -8.12 17.21
CA ARG A 228 8.39 -9.01 16.59
C ARG A 228 8.80 -10.21 17.45
N SER A 229 8.72 -10.09 18.77
CA SER A 229 9.09 -11.16 19.71
C SER A 229 8.02 -12.23 19.89
N LEU A 230 6.81 -12.03 19.37
CA LEU A 230 5.71 -12.97 19.49
C LEU A 230 5.98 -14.22 18.65
N ARG A 231 5.85 -15.42 19.23
CA ARG A 231 6.22 -16.70 18.60
C ARG A 231 5.46 -17.02 17.31
N TRP A 232 4.24 -16.49 17.19
CA TRP A 232 3.35 -16.69 16.05
C TRP A 232 3.49 -15.60 14.97
N VAL A 233 4.32 -14.59 15.19
CA VAL A 233 4.64 -13.54 14.24
C VAL A 233 5.88 -13.93 13.46
N ASN A 234 5.79 -13.97 12.13
CA ASN A 234 6.88 -14.31 11.23
C ASN A 234 7.68 -13.08 10.81
N GLU A 235 6.98 -11.99 10.49
CA GLU A 235 7.60 -10.77 9.98
C GLU A 235 6.81 -9.54 10.38
N VAL A 236 7.49 -8.47 10.71
CA VAL A 236 6.91 -7.15 11.01
C VAL A 236 7.65 -6.09 10.22
N THR A 237 6.94 -5.42 9.33
CA THR A 237 7.41 -4.25 8.60
C THR A 237 6.63 -3.03 9.07
N TYR A 238 7.35 -1.94 9.35
CA TYR A 238 6.76 -0.66 9.69
C TYR A 238 7.20 0.39 8.67
N ILE A 239 6.23 1.07 8.10
CA ILE A 239 6.42 2.13 7.10
C ILE A 239 5.89 3.41 7.72
N PRO A 240 6.75 4.41 8.02
CA PRO A 240 6.28 5.77 8.34
C PRO A 240 5.45 6.33 7.18
N GLU A 241 4.58 7.29 7.45
CA GLU A 241 3.86 7.99 6.39
C GLU A 241 4.81 8.42 5.27
N ILE A 242 4.37 8.22 4.03
CA ILE A 242 5.12 8.66 2.85
C ILE A 242 4.52 9.98 2.40
N ASP A 243 5.28 11.04 2.58
CA ASP A 243 4.89 12.42 2.20
C ASP A 243 4.29 12.48 0.79
N LEU A 244 3.26 13.32 0.63
CA LEU A 244 2.68 13.71 -0.66
C LEU A 244 3.67 14.52 -1.47
#